data_3b73cde0f8e0be8090a5018558e6002a
#
_entry.id   3b73cde0f8e0be8090a5018558e6002a
#
_cell.length_a   1.000
_cell.length_b   1.000
_cell.length_c   1.000
_cell.angle_alpha   90.00
_cell.angle_beta   90.00
_cell.angle_gamma   90.00
#
_symmetry.space_group_name_H-M   'P 1'
#
loop_
_entity.id
_entity.type
_entity.pdbx_description
1 polymer ?
#
loop_
_entity_poly.entity_id
_entity_poly.type
_entity_poly.pdbx_seq_one_letter_code
_entity_poly.pdbx_strand_id
1 'polypeptide(L)'
;MSRTRHYRDLIAWQKAMDLARLAYEKTETFPNSETFGLRMQIRRSAVSVASHIAEGHGRLNDAEMRKGLGSSRAALNEFETQVELAKSLSFLQPEAADAVLDLASEVGKLINGLIGVLVQA
;
A
#
# COMPACT_ATOMS: atom_id res chain seq x y z
N MET A 1 -4.05 -18.33 21.23
CA MET A 1 -4.83 -17.53 20.29
C MET A 1 -4.59 -18.01 18.86
N SER A 2 -5.66 -18.17 18.13
CA SER A 2 -5.53 -18.67 16.77
C SER A 2 -5.02 -17.57 15.85
N ARG A 3 -4.14 -17.97 14.93
CA ARG A 3 -3.62 -17.10 13.89
C ARG A 3 -4.70 -16.88 12.85
N THR A 4 -4.73 -15.71 12.24
CA THR A 4 -5.60 -15.42 11.11
C THR A 4 -5.31 -16.41 9.98
N ARG A 5 -6.33 -17.17 9.57
CA ARG A 5 -6.17 -18.24 8.58
C ARG A 5 -6.06 -17.76 7.15
N HIS A 6 -6.59 -16.56 6.86
CA HIS A 6 -6.62 -16.04 5.51
C HIS A 6 -6.20 -14.58 5.49
N TYR A 7 -5.44 -14.19 4.47
CA TYR A 7 -4.98 -12.81 4.35
C TYR A 7 -6.15 -11.82 4.25
N ARG A 8 -7.30 -12.26 3.73
CA ARG A 8 -8.50 -11.40 3.63
C ARG A 8 -9.01 -10.93 4.97
N ASP A 9 -8.68 -11.63 6.03
CA ASP A 9 -9.09 -11.28 7.39
C ASP A 9 -8.15 -10.25 8.03
N LEU A 10 -6.99 -10.00 7.44
CA LEU A 10 -6.06 -9.00 7.94
C LEU A 10 -6.58 -7.60 7.63
N ILE A 11 -6.70 -6.78 8.67
CA ILE A 11 -7.14 -5.39 8.49
C ILE A 11 -6.14 -4.63 7.61
N ALA A 12 -4.84 -4.91 7.75
CA ALA A 12 -3.81 -4.29 6.90
C ALA A 12 -4.09 -4.56 5.42
N TRP A 13 -4.45 -5.79 5.07
CA TRP A 13 -4.77 -6.13 3.68
C TRP A 13 -6.04 -5.41 3.21
N GLN A 14 -7.07 -5.40 4.05
CA GLN A 14 -8.33 -4.75 3.71
C GLN A 14 -8.13 -3.26 3.45
N LYS A 15 -7.35 -2.59 4.29
CA LYS A 15 -7.05 -1.17 4.12
C LYS A 15 -6.13 -0.93 2.91
N ALA A 16 -5.21 -1.84 2.63
CA ALA A 16 -4.36 -1.75 1.44
C ALA A 16 -5.21 -1.88 0.16
N MET A 17 -6.24 -2.70 0.19
CA MET A 17 -7.18 -2.81 -0.93
C MET A 17 -7.98 -1.53 -1.10
N ASP A 18 -8.42 -0.92 0.01
CA ASP A 18 -9.08 0.39 -0.03
C ASP A 18 -8.16 1.43 -0.63
N LEU A 19 -6.88 1.41 -0.26
CA LEU A 19 -5.88 2.34 -0.79
C LEU A 19 -5.73 2.16 -2.30
N ALA A 20 -5.67 0.92 -2.77
CA ALA A 20 -5.54 0.64 -4.20
C ALA A 20 -6.77 1.16 -4.97
N ARG A 21 -7.97 0.93 -4.45
CA ARG A 21 -9.18 1.46 -5.08
C ARG A 21 -9.19 2.99 -5.12
N LEU A 22 -8.79 3.63 -4.03
CA LEU A 22 -8.71 5.09 -3.96
C LEU A 22 -7.67 5.62 -4.94
N ALA A 23 -6.53 4.93 -5.07
CA ALA A 23 -5.49 5.31 -6.01
C ALA A 23 -6.00 5.27 -7.47
N TYR A 24 -6.75 4.24 -7.82
CA TYR A 24 -7.36 4.16 -9.15
C TYR A 24 -8.34 5.30 -9.39
N GLU A 25 -9.19 5.57 -8.41
CA GLU A 25 -10.17 6.65 -8.48
C GLU A 25 -9.50 8.01 -8.68
N LYS A 26 -8.52 8.32 -7.85
CA LYS A 26 -7.89 9.65 -7.85
C LYS A 26 -6.93 9.88 -9.01
N THR A 27 -6.46 8.83 -9.67
CA THR A 27 -5.58 8.97 -10.84
C THR A 27 -6.34 8.97 -12.16
N GLU A 28 -7.65 8.81 -12.11
CA GLU A 28 -8.48 8.76 -13.33
C GLU A 28 -8.36 10.03 -14.15
N THR A 29 -8.23 11.18 -13.48
CA THR A 29 -8.17 12.49 -14.14
C THR A 29 -6.76 12.97 -14.48
N PHE A 30 -5.75 12.10 -14.30
CA PHE A 30 -4.38 12.45 -14.67
C PHE A 30 -4.31 12.73 -16.19
N PRO A 31 -3.34 13.57 -16.62
CA PRO A 31 -3.17 13.82 -18.06
C PRO A 31 -2.94 12.53 -18.84
N ASN A 32 -3.43 12.48 -20.07
CA ASN A 32 -3.25 11.32 -20.94
C ASN A 32 -1.77 11.00 -21.18
N SER A 33 -0.91 12.03 -21.14
CA SER A 33 0.54 11.86 -21.26
C SER A 33 1.11 11.00 -20.13
N GLU A 34 0.38 10.85 -19.00
CA GLU A 34 0.81 10.07 -17.85
C GLU A 34 0.18 8.68 -17.80
N THR A 35 -0.49 8.25 -18.85
CA THR A 35 -1.11 6.91 -18.88
C THR A 35 -0.08 5.82 -18.60
N PHE A 36 1.10 5.90 -19.21
CA PHE A 36 2.20 4.95 -18.97
C PHE A 36 3.28 5.52 -18.07
N GLY A 37 3.05 6.69 -17.51
CA GLY A 37 3.95 7.34 -16.58
C GLY A 37 3.46 7.22 -15.15
N LEU A 38 3.23 8.37 -14.52
CA LEU A 38 2.95 8.41 -13.08
C LEU A 38 1.63 7.73 -12.72
N ARG A 39 0.60 7.81 -13.57
CA ARG A 39 -0.65 7.08 -13.34
C ARG A 39 -0.39 5.58 -13.16
N MET A 40 0.34 4.99 -14.10
CA MET A 40 0.64 3.56 -14.05
C MET A 40 1.49 3.20 -12.84
N GLN A 41 2.51 4.01 -12.56
CA GLN A 41 3.39 3.75 -11.43
C GLN A 41 2.67 3.78 -10.10
N ILE A 42 1.78 4.76 -9.89
CA ILE A 42 1.00 4.88 -8.66
C ILE A 42 0.09 3.66 -8.49
N ARG A 43 -0.59 3.26 -9.56
CA ARG A 43 -1.49 2.11 -9.53
C ARG A 43 -0.74 0.82 -9.24
N ARG A 44 0.42 0.64 -9.84
CA ARG A 44 1.25 -0.55 -9.63
C ARG A 44 1.76 -0.65 -8.21
N SER A 45 2.29 0.46 -7.67
CA SER A 45 2.79 0.44 -6.30
C SER A 45 1.67 0.22 -5.28
N ALA A 46 0.49 0.79 -5.52
CA ALA A 46 -0.67 0.58 -4.65
C ALA A 46 -1.07 -0.91 -4.62
N VAL A 47 -1.16 -1.55 -5.78
CA VAL A 47 -1.48 -2.98 -5.88
C VAL A 47 -0.40 -3.81 -5.20
N SER A 48 0.86 -3.41 -5.36
CA SER A 48 2.01 -4.12 -4.78
C SER A 48 1.94 -4.15 -3.25
N VAL A 49 1.45 -3.08 -2.61
CA VAL A 49 1.27 -3.06 -1.15
C VAL A 49 0.40 -4.23 -0.70
N ALA A 50 -0.79 -4.35 -1.27
CA ALA A 50 -1.73 -5.40 -0.91
C ALA A 50 -1.20 -6.78 -1.29
N SER A 51 -0.59 -6.90 -2.47
CA SER A 51 -0.06 -8.19 -2.96
C SER A 51 1.01 -8.75 -2.04
N HIS A 52 1.92 -7.89 -1.57
CA HIS A 52 2.99 -8.35 -0.67
C HIS A 52 2.49 -8.70 0.72
N ILE A 53 1.42 -8.06 1.21
CA ILE A 53 0.78 -8.47 2.47
C ILE A 53 0.25 -9.91 2.31
N ALA A 54 -0.47 -10.16 1.23
CA ALA A 54 -1.05 -11.48 0.98
C ALA A 54 0.04 -12.54 0.80
N GLU A 55 1.09 -12.23 0.03
CA GLU A 55 2.22 -13.13 -0.16
C GLU A 55 2.91 -13.45 1.15
N GLY A 56 3.19 -12.43 1.96
CA GLY A 56 3.85 -12.60 3.25
C GLY A 56 3.04 -13.51 4.17
N HIS A 57 1.73 -13.30 4.22
CA HIS A 57 0.84 -14.10 5.05
C HIS A 57 0.86 -15.58 4.62
N GLY A 58 1.06 -15.86 3.34
CA GLY A 58 1.11 -17.21 2.81
C GLY A 58 2.42 -17.94 3.03
N ARG A 59 3.43 -17.28 3.62
CA ARG A 59 4.73 -17.92 3.83
C ARG A 59 4.69 -18.92 4.99
N LEU A 60 5.65 -19.84 4.96
CA LEU A 60 5.68 -20.99 5.88
C LEU A 60 6.13 -20.63 7.30
N ASN A 61 6.84 -19.52 7.49
CA ASN A 61 7.36 -19.14 8.80
C ASN A 61 7.38 -17.62 8.98
N ASP A 62 7.58 -17.21 10.22
CA ASP A 62 7.53 -15.81 10.60
C ASP A 62 8.63 -14.96 9.94
N ALA A 63 9.81 -15.53 9.74
CA ALA A 63 10.90 -14.80 9.08
C ALA A 63 10.54 -14.44 7.64
N GLU A 64 9.96 -15.39 6.91
CA GLU A 64 9.51 -15.17 5.53
C GLU A 64 8.31 -14.24 5.48
N MET A 65 7.39 -14.33 6.45
CA MET A 65 6.25 -13.43 6.54
C MET A 65 6.73 -12.00 6.79
N ARG A 66 7.69 -11.81 7.69
CA ARG A 66 8.27 -10.50 7.98
C ARG A 66 8.90 -9.89 6.74
N LYS A 67 9.57 -10.71 5.94
CA LYS A 67 10.20 -10.29 4.69
C LYS A 67 9.16 -9.76 3.70
N GLY A 68 8.04 -10.48 3.55
CA GLY A 68 6.94 -10.05 2.70
C GLY A 68 6.33 -8.74 3.16
N LEU A 69 6.13 -8.59 4.47
CA LEU A 69 5.61 -7.34 5.03
C LEU A 69 6.59 -6.19 4.84
N GLY A 70 7.89 -6.47 4.90
CA GLY A 70 8.92 -5.47 4.60
C GLY A 70 8.85 -5.00 3.16
N SER A 71 8.59 -5.92 2.23
CA SER A 71 8.39 -5.59 0.81
C SER A 71 7.14 -4.74 0.61
N SER A 72 6.07 -5.05 1.35
CA SER A 72 4.85 -4.26 1.31
C SER A 72 5.10 -2.83 1.79
N ARG A 73 5.84 -2.69 2.89
CA ARG A 73 6.20 -1.37 3.42
C ARG A 73 7.05 -0.57 2.44
N ALA A 74 8.00 -1.23 1.77
CA ALA A 74 8.82 -0.57 0.74
C ALA A 74 7.96 -0.09 -0.44
N ALA A 75 7.00 -0.91 -0.86
CA ALA A 75 6.05 -0.52 -1.92
C ALA A 75 5.20 0.68 -1.49
N LEU A 76 4.82 0.73 -0.22
CA LEU A 76 4.04 1.84 0.32
C LEU A 76 4.86 3.14 0.30
N ASN A 77 6.14 3.08 0.65
CA ASN A 77 7.01 4.25 0.59
C ASN A 77 7.16 4.75 -0.85
N GLU A 78 7.28 3.84 -1.80
CA GLU A 78 7.32 4.17 -3.22
C GLU A 78 6.02 4.86 -3.65
N PHE A 79 4.89 4.29 -3.23
CA PHE A 79 3.56 4.84 -3.52
C PHE A 79 3.41 6.26 -2.98
N GLU A 80 3.78 6.48 -1.72
CA GLU A 80 3.69 7.80 -1.09
C GLU A 80 4.57 8.82 -1.81
N THR A 81 5.77 8.41 -2.22
CA THR A 81 6.67 9.28 -2.99
C THR A 81 6.04 9.71 -4.30
N GLN A 82 5.42 8.75 -5.00
CA GLN A 82 4.76 9.03 -6.28
C GLN A 82 3.56 9.95 -6.12
N VAL A 83 2.78 9.77 -5.05
CA VAL A 83 1.62 10.63 -4.75
C VAL A 83 2.09 12.06 -4.43
N GLU A 84 3.15 12.19 -3.64
CA GLU A 84 3.73 13.50 -3.34
C GLU A 84 4.19 14.20 -4.61
N LEU A 85 4.83 13.46 -5.51
CA LEU A 85 5.26 14.00 -6.79
C LEU A 85 4.05 14.46 -7.62
N ALA A 86 3.01 13.64 -7.69
CA ALA A 86 1.80 13.99 -8.43
C ALA A 86 1.16 15.26 -7.88
N LYS A 87 1.16 15.42 -6.56
CA LYS A 87 0.67 16.63 -5.90
C LYS A 87 1.50 17.85 -6.32
N SER A 88 2.82 17.73 -6.29
CA SER A 88 3.72 18.83 -6.63
C SER A 88 3.61 19.24 -8.10
N LEU A 89 3.26 18.30 -8.98
CA LEU A 89 3.06 18.55 -10.41
C LEU A 89 1.63 18.99 -10.73
N SER A 90 0.79 19.11 -9.72
CA SER A 90 -0.62 19.49 -9.84
C SER A 90 -1.46 18.49 -10.61
N PHE A 91 -1.03 17.23 -10.67
CA PHE A 91 -1.85 16.15 -11.23
C PHE A 91 -2.93 15.73 -10.23
N LEU A 92 -2.66 15.90 -8.93
CA LEU A 92 -3.62 15.69 -7.85
C LEU A 92 -3.85 17.00 -7.12
N GLN A 93 -5.10 17.35 -6.86
CA GLN A 93 -5.41 18.48 -6.00
C GLN A 93 -4.97 18.16 -4.56
N PRO A 94 -4.59 19.17 -3.77
CA PRO A 94 -4.11 18.92 -2.40
C PRO A 94 -5.05 18.06 -1.55
N GLU A 95 -6.35 18.29 -1.63
CA GLU A 95 -7.32 17.54 -0.83
C GLU A 95 -7.35 16.08 -1.21
N ALA A 96 -7.27 15.77 -2.50
CA ALA A 96 -7.24 14.41 -2.99
C ALA A 96 -5.94 13.72 -2.59
N ALA A 97 -4.82 14.41 -2.74
CA ALA A 97 -3.51 13.88 -2.34
C ALA A 97 -3.47 13.59 -0.84
N ASP A 98 -3.98 14.51 -0.02
CA ASP A 98 -3.98 14.35 1.42
C ASP A 98 -4.86 13.17 1.86
N ALA A 99 -6.02 12.97 1.23
CA ALA A 99 -6.87 11.83 1.52
C ALA A 99 -6.16 10.51 1.23
N VAL A 100 -5.45 10.44 0.11
CA VAL A 100 -4.68 9.24 -0.26
C VAL A 100 -3.54 9.01 0.73
N LEU A 101 -2.80 10.06 1.08
CA LEU A 101 -1.65 9.96 1.98
C LEU A 101 -2.08 9.61 3.41
N ASP A 102 -3.25 10.10 3.86
CA ASP A 102 -3.78 9.74 5.17
C ASP A 102 -4.10 8.25 5.25
N LEU A 103 -4.73 7.71 4.21
CA LEU A 103 -5.02 6.28 4.17
C LEU A 103 -3.72 5.46 4.06
N ALA A 104 -2.76 5.94 3.27
CA ALA A 104 -1.45 5.29 3.17
C ALA A 104 -0.75 5.24 4.54
N SER A 105 -0.82 6.32 5.31
CA SER A 105 -0.26 6.36 6.66
C SER A 105 -0.92 5.33 7.57
N GLU A 106 -2.23 5.19 7.50
CA GLU A 106 -2.96 4.18 8.27
C GLU A 106 -2.51 2.77 7.90
N VAL A 107 -2.37 2.49 6.60
CA VAL A 107 -1.88 1.19 6.12
C VAL A 107 -0.46 0.93 6.65
N GLY A 108 0.40 1.95 6.61
CA GLY A 108 1.77 1.84 7.12
C GLY A 108 1.83 1.46 8.59
N LYS A 109 0.97 2.06 9.41
CA LYS A 109 0.90 1.73 10.83
C LYS A 109 0.45 0.29 11.05
N LEU A 110 -0.51 -0.18 10.27
CA LEU A 110 -0.98 -1.56 10.37
C LEU A 110 0.09 -2.57 9.95
N ILE A 111 0.83 -2.27 8.88
CA ILE A 111 1.94 -3.13 8.45
C ILE A 111 3.03 -3.17 9.53
N ASN A 112 3.40 -2.01 10.08
CA ASN A 112 4.42 -1.95 11.12
C ASN A 112 3.99 -2.70 12.37
N GLY A 113 2.70 -2.66 12.71
CA GLY A 113 2.15 -3.43 13.83
C GLY A 113 2.33 -4.94 13.62
N LEU A 114 2.06 -5.41 12.41
CA LEU A 114 2.26 -6.83 12.09
C LEU A 114 3.73 -7.23 12.16
N ILE A 115 4.62 -6.40 11.60
CA ILE A 115 6.07 -6.65 11.64
C ILE A 115 6.53 -6.71 13.10
N GLY A 116 6.07 -5.79 13.94
CA GLY A 116 6.43 -5.74 15.34
C GLY A 116 6.07 -7.01 16.11
N VAL A 117 4.89 -7.56 15.84
CA VAL A 117 4.47 -8.82 16.45
C VAL A 117 5.41 -9.96 16.06
N LEU A 118 5.81 -10.02 14.78
CA LEU A 118 6.69 -11.08 14.30
C LEU A 118 8.11 -10.96 14.86
N VAL A 119 8.59 -9.74 15.06
CA VAL A 119 9.92 -9.52 15.65
C VAL A 119 9.94 -9.96 17.10
N GLN A 120 8.85 -9.80 17.82
CA GLN A 120 8.75 -10.19 19.24
C GLN A 120 8.57 -11.70 19.42
N ALA A 121 8.12 -12.37 18.41
CA ALA A 121 7.94 -13.80 18.47
C ALA A 121 9.26 -14.52 18.28
#